data_0038dbc6e046845f9f6208a0018a657d
#
_entry.id   0038dbc6e046845f9f6208a0018a657d
#
_cell.length_a   1.000
_cell.length_b   1.000
_cell.length_c   1.000
_cell.angle_alpha   90.00
_cell.angle_beta   90.00
_cell.angle_gamma   90.00
#
_symmetry.space_group_name_H-M   'P 1'
#
loop_
_entity.id
_entity.type
_entity.pdbx_description
1 polymer ?
#
loop_
_entity_poly.entity_id
_entity_poly.type
_entity_poly.pdbx_seq_one_letter_code
_entity_poly.pdbx_strand_id
1 'polypeptide(L)'
;MKPVAMQAEHVPQVVRIEQRAYSHPWTAGNFNDSIASGYHMPMWFSQDELVAYLVAMRGVDEVHLLNITVCPEYQRQGWGRMMLQHLTDWSRERGVHNLWLEVRASNQRAIEVYQAHGFTQEGLRKDYYPLQLGQREDAVVMSLQW
;
A
#
# COMPACT_ATOMS: atom_id res chain seq x y z
N MET A 1 -16.60 -7.80 -4.12
CA MET A 1 -15.71 -8.75 -3.43
C MET A 1 -15.27 -8.16 -2.11
N LYS A 2 -15.51 -8.89 -1.03
CA LYS A 2 -15.22 -8.38 0.32
C LYS A 2 -13.81 -8.75 0.75
N PRO A 3 -13.06 -7.78 1.29
CA PRO A 3 -11.74 -8.09 1.83
C PRO A 3 -11.83 -8.85 3.16
N VAL A 4 -10.76 -9.55 3.48
CA VAL A 4 -10.57 -10.27 4.72
C VAL A 4 -9.43 -9.60 5.50
N ALA A 5 -9.62 -9.40 6.80
CA ALA A 5 -8.57 -8.79 7.62
C ALA A 5 -7.37 -9.73 7.75
N MET A 6 -6.17 -9.18 7.57
CA MET A 6 -4.93 -9.95 7.70
C MET A 6 -4.69 -10.33 9.16
N GLN A 7 -4.44 -11.61 9.40
CA GLN A 7 -4.09 -12.16 10.71
C GLN A 7 -2.67 -12.71 10.66
N ALA A 8 -2.09 -12.98 11.83
CA ALA A 8 -0.73 -13.51 11.90
C ALA A 8 -0.54 -14.78 11.06
N GLU A 9 -1.55 -15.63 11.00
CA GLU A 9 -1.50 -16.86 10.20
C GLU A 9 -1.33 -16.63 8.71
N HIS A 10 -1.71 -15.44 8.21
CA HIS A 10 -1.60 -15.09 6.80
C HIS A 10 -0.21 -14.55 6.42
N VAL A 11 0.57 -14.11 7.40
CA VAL A 11 1.83 -13.41 7.13
C VAL A 11 2.81 -14.21 6.27
N PRO A 12 3.02 -15.52 6.48
CA PRO A 12 3.91 -16.27 5.59
C PRO A 12 3.52 -16.20 4.12
N GLN A 13 2.23 -16.29 3.82
CA GLN A 13 1.71 -16.20 2.46
C GLN A 13 1.88 -14.79 1.89
N VAL A 14 1.61 -13.77 2.69
CA VAL A 14 1.78 -12.37 2.31
C VAL A 14 3.24 -12.08 1.99
N VAL A 15 4.17 -12.54 2.82
CA VAL A 15 5.61 -12.33 2.63
C VAL A 15 6.09 -12.96 1.32
N ARG A 16 5.58 -14.13 0.96
CA ARG A 16 5.95 -14.76 -0.31
C ARG A 16 5.57 -13.89 -1.51
N ILE A 17 4.40 -13.25 -1.48
CA ILE A 17 3.97 -12.33 -2.52
C ILE A 17 4.81 -11.06 -2.49
N GLU A 18 5.04 -10.50 -1.31
CA GLU A 18 5.84 -9.30 -1.12
C GLU A 18 7.24 -9.46 -1.72
N GLN A 19 7.90 -10.60 -1.47
CA GLN A 19 9.23 -10.89 -1.98
C GLN A 19 9.27 -10.98 -3.51
N ARG A 20 8.18 -11.42 -4.13
CA ARG A 20 8.08 -11.50 -5.58
C ARG A 20 7.74 -10.16 -6.22
N ALA A 21 7.09 -9.27 -5.50
CA ALA A 21 6.61 -7.99 -6.02
C ALA A 21 7.65 -6.89 -5.91
N TYR A 22 8.58 -6.98 -4.96
CA TYR A 22 9.50 -5.87 -4.64
C TYR A 22 10.93 -6.34 -4.46
N SER A 23 11.88 -5.47 -4.85
CA SER A 23 13.32 -5.70 -4.63
C SER A 23 13.71 -5.45 -3.16
N HIS A 24 12.95 -4.61 -2.45
CA HIS A 24 13.15 -4.31 -1.03
C HIS A 24 11.86 -4.58 -0.28
N PRO A 25 11.51 -5.87 -0.10
CA PRO A 25 10.20 -6.23 0.47
C PRO A 25 10.14 -5.96 1.97
N TRP A 26 8.92 -5.76 2.46
CA TRP A 26 8.65 -5.81 3.88
C TRP A 26 8.94 -7.20 4.42
N THR A 27 9.34 -7.26 5.67
CA THR A 27 9.62 -8.52 6.39
C THR A 27 8.36 -9.01 7.11
N ALA A 28 8.39 -10.27 7.55
CA ALA A 28 7.35 -10.81 8.43
C ALA A 28 7.18 -9.94 9.68
N GLY A 29 8.29 -9.44 10.25
CA GLY A 29 8.24 -8.55 11.40
C GLY A 29 7.48 -7.27 11.12
N ASN A 30 7.67 -6.66 9.96
CA ASN A 30 6.94 -5.44 9.57
C ASN A 30 5.43 -5.70 9.54
N PHE A 31 4.99 -6.81 8.95
CA PHE A 31 3.57 -7.15 8.90
C PHE A 31 3.02 -7.47 10.29
N ASN A 32 3.74 -8.24 11.07
CA ASN A 32 3.30 -8.59 12.43
C ASN A 32 3.21 -7.36 13.33
N ASP A 33 4.15 -6.43 13.24
CA ASP A 33 4.10 -5.17 13.98
C ASP A 33 2.88 -4.33 13.59
N SER A 34 2.55 -4.30 12.29
CA SER A 34 1.38 -3.59 11.80
C SER A 34 0.08 -4.20 12.31
N ILE A 35 0.00 -5.54 12.37
CA ILE A 35 -1.15 -6.24 12.96
C ILE A 35 -1.29 -5.87 14.44
N ALA A 36 -0.19 -5.91 15.18
CA ALA A 36 -0.17 -5.58 16.60
C ALA A 36 -0.59 -4.13 16.86
N SER A 37 -0.26 -3.23 15.93
CA SER A 37 -0.63 -1.81 16.00
C SER A 37 -2.09 -1.54 15.63
N GLY A 38 -2.82 -2.54 15.15
CA GLY A 38 -4.21 -2.39 14.79
C GLY A 38 -4.45 -1.65 13.48
N TYR A 39 -3.49 -1.65 12.57
CA TYR A 39 -3.63 -0.98 11.28
C TYR A 39 -4.69 -1.66 10.43
N HIS A 40 -5.22 -0.91 9.46
CA HIS A 40 -6.16 -1.44 8.47
C HIS A 40 -5.40 -2.27 7.45
N MET A 41 -5.66 -3.58 7.41
CA MET A 41 -4.87 -4.51 6.59
C MET A 41 -5.80 -5.48 5.85
N PRO A 42 -6.58 -5.00 4.89
CA PRO A 42 -7.47 -5.86 4.11
C PRO A 42 -6.69 -6.68 3.09
N MET A 43 -7.17 -7.92 2.87
CA MET A 43 -6.68 -8.81 1.83
C MET A 43 -7.84 -9.18 0.91
N TRP A 44 -7.53 -9.39 -0.37
CA TRP A 44 -8.51 -9.85 -1.36
C TRP A 44 -8.07 -11.18 -1.94
N PHE A 45 -9.04 -12.09 -2.03
CA PHE A 45 -8.82 -13.43 -2.56
C PHE A 45 -9.67 -13.63 -3.80
N SER A 46 -9.16 -14.42 -4.74
CA SER A 46 -9.90 -14.90 -5.90
C SER A 46 -9.76 -16.40 -5.92
N GLN A 47 -10.88 -17.13 -5.77
CA GLN A 47 -10.89 -18.60 -5.77
C GLN A 47 -9.88 -19.18 -4.78
N ASP A 48 -9.91 -18.68 -3.54
CA ASP A 48 -9.05 -19.08 -2.43
C ASP A 48 -7.57 -18.71 -2.59
N GLU A 49 -7.23 -17.94 -3.62
CA GLU A 49 -5.88 -17.47 -3.87
C GLU A 49 -5.75 -16.02 -3.45
N LEU A 50 -4.71 -15.70 -2.68
CA LEU A 50 -4.43 -14.32 -2.26
C LEU A 50 -3.96 -13.51 -3.46
N VAL A 51 -4.71 -12.46 -3.80
CA VAL A 51 -4.45 -11.62 -4.96
C VAL A 51 -3.79 -10.30 -4.60
N ALA A 52 -4.23 -9.69 -3.49
CA ALA A 52 -3.83 -8.32 -3.18
C ALA A 52 -4.03 -8.03 -1.70
N TYR A 53 -3.29 -7.05 -1.21
CA TYR A 53 -3.41 -6.58 0.18
C TYR A 53 -2.90 -5.16 0.31
N LEU A 54 -3.34 -4.47 1.35
CA LEU A 54 -2.78 -3.17 1.69
C LEU A 54 -2.62 -3.03 3.20
N VAL A 55 -1.79 -2.08 3.60
CA VAL A 55 -1.60 -1.70 5.00
C VAL A 55 -1.77 -0.19 5.09
N ALA A 56 -2.68 0.26 5.92
CA ALA A 56 -2.97 1.68 6.11
C ALA A 56 -3.07 2.01 7.59
N MET A 57 -2.46 3.14 7.96
CA MET A 57 -2.43 3.64 9.34
C MET A 57 -3.37 4.84 9.44
N ARG A 58 -4.33 4.78 10.37
CA ARG A 58 -5.22 5.90 10.62
C ARG A 58 -4.61 6.86 11.64
N GLY A 59 -4.46 8.13 11.24
CA GLY A 59 -4.10 9.22 12.15
C GLY A 59 -5.34 10.01 12.59
N VAL A 60 -5.12 11.22 13.09
CA VAL A 60 -6.20 12.06 13.64
C VAL A 60 -7.19 12.47 12.54
N ASP A 61 -6.68 13.04 11.45
CA ASP A 61 -7.52 13.51 10.33
C ASP A 61 -6.96 13.05 9.00
N GLU A 62 -6.23 11.94 9.01
CA GLU A 62 -5.58 11.42 7.82
C GLU A 62 -5.41 9.91 7.91
N VAL A 63 -5.29 9.29 6.76
CA VAL A 63 -4.91 7.89 6.63
C VAL A 63 -3.63 7.84 5.81
N HIS A 64 -2.64 7.12 6.30
CA HIS A 64 -1.37 6.93 5.61
C HIS A 64 -1.31 5.53 5.03
N LEU A 65 -1.24 5.44 3.71
CA LEU A 65 -1.08 4.17 3.02
C LEU A 65 0.39 3.75 3.09
N LEU A 66 0.68 2.67 3.78
CA LEU A 66 2.05 2.19 4.02
C LEU A 66 2.50 1.14 3.03
N ASN A 67 1.58 0.34 2.52
CA ASN A 67 1.88 -0.74 1.59
C ASN A 67 0.63 -1.04 0.77
N ILE A 68 0.78 -1.18 -0.54
CA ILE A 68 -0.28 -1.63 -1.42
C ILE A 68 0.35 -2.56 -2.45
N THR A 69 -0.14 -3.79 -2.52
CA THR A 69 0.48 -4.82 -3.33
C THR A 69 -0.55 -5.65 -4.05
N VAL A 70 -0.30 -5.88 -5.34
CA VAL A 70 -1.06 -6.82 -6.17
C VAL A 70 -0.09 -7.94 -6.55
N CYS A 71 -0.52 -9.19 -6.36
CA CYS A 71 0.26 -10.35 -6.76
C CYS A 71 0.66 -10.21 -8.23
N PRO A 72 1.92 -10.48 -8.60
CA PRO A 72 2.40 -10.24 -9.96
C PRO A 72 1.52 -10.79 -11.08
N GLU A 73 0.93 -11.97 -10.90
CA GLU A 73 0.06 -12.59 -11.92
C GLU A 73 -1.26 -11.86 -12.11
N TYR A 74 -1.62 -10.96 -11.19
CA TYR A 74 -2.90 -10.23 -11.22
C TYR A 74 -2.72 -8.73 -11.50
N GLN A 75 -1.50 -8.27 -11.73
CA GLN A 75 -1.24 -6.86 -12.01
C GLN A 75 -1.83 -6.46 -13.36
N ARG A 76 -2.08 -5.15 -13.52
CA ARG A 76 -2.63 -4.54 -14.75
C ARG A 76 -4.05 -4.99 -15.07
N GLN A 77 -4.82 -5.37 -14.06
CA GLN A 77 -6.22 -5.81 -14.21
C GLN A 77 -7.20 -4.94 -13.44
N GLY A 78 -6.74 -3.79 -12.93
CA GLY A 78 -7.60 -2.86 -12.19
C GLY A 78 -7.67 -3.09 -10.70
N TRP A 79 -6.91 -4.02 -10.14
CA TRP A 79 -6.90 -4.28 -8.70
C TRP A 79 -6.44 -3.08 -7.87
N GLY A 80 -5.35 -2.42 -8.30
CA GLY A 80 -4.83 -1.24 -7.59
C GLY A 80 -5.87 -0.14 -7.49
N ARG A 81 -6.58 0.13 -8.59
CA ARG A 81 -7.65 1.14 -8.61
C ARG A 81 -8.77 0.78 -7.65
N MET A 82 -9.20 -0.48 -7.65
CA MET A 82 -10.25 -0.95 -6.74
C MET A 82 -9.83 -0.82 -5.28
N MET A 83 -8.57 -1.14 -4.98
CA MET A 83 -8.04 -1.04 -3.62
C MET A 83 -7.96 0.40 -3.14
N LEU A 84 -7.56 1.33 -4.00
CA LEU A 84 -7.53 2.75 -3.66
C LEU A 84 -8.94 3.28 -3.42
N GLN A 85 -9.91 2.83 -4.20
CA GLN A 85 -11.30 3.20 -3.99
C GLN A 85 -11.82 2.65 -2.66
N HIS A 86 -11.49 1.39 -2.36
CA HIS A 86 -11.83 0.80 -1.06
C HIS A 86 -11.27 1.65 0.10
N LEU A 87 -10.00 2.01 0.00
CA LEU A 87 -9.35 2.79 1.07
C LEU A 87 -9.96 4.18 1.21
N THR A 88 -10.28 4.83 0.08
CA THR A 88 -10.96 6.12 0.09
C THR A 88 -12.31 6.03 0.78
N ASP A 89 -13.12 5.03 0.42
CA ASP A 89 -14.43 4.80 1.02
C ASP A 89 -14.33 4.49 2.50
N TRP A 90 -13.38 3.60 2.86
CA TRP A 90 -13.12 3.25 4.25
C TRP A 90 -12.76 4.48 5.09
N SER A 91 -11.95 5.36 4.54
CA SER A 91 -11.51 6.59 5.20
C SER A 91 -12.68 7.57 5.37
N ARG A 92 -13.49 7.73 4.33
CA ARG A 92 -14.69 8.62 4.38
C ARG A 92 -15.68 8.16 5.44
N GLU A 93 -15.93 6.86 5.52
CA GLU A 93 -16.84 6.30 6.51
C GLU A 93 -16.42 6.62 7.94
N ARG A 94 -15.14 6.87 8.17
CA ARG A 94 -14.56 7.19 9.47
C ARG A 94 -14.35 8.68 9.69
N GLY A 95 -14.85 9.51 8.78
CA GLY A 95 -14.77 10.96 8.90
C GLY A 95 -13.37 11.52 8.63
N VAL A 96 -12.53 10.76 7.94
CA VAL A 96 -11.19 11.20 7.57
C VAL A 96 -11.25 11.87 6.20
N HIS A 97 -10.48 12.95 6.01
CA HIS A 97 -10.54 13.79 4.81
C HIS A 97 -9.29 13.73 3.94
N ASN A 98 -8.25 13.01 4.36
CA ASN A 98 -6.98 12.98 3.67
C ASN A 98 -6.39 11.58 3.60
N LEU A 99 -5.85 11.22 2.43
CA LEU A 99 -4.98 10.07 2.26
C LEU A 99 -3.58 10.55 1.89
N TRP A 100 -2.57 9.93 2.49
CA TRP A 100 -1.16 10.23 2.21
C TRP A 100 -0.41 8.95 1.88
N LEU A 101 0.58 9.07 1.02
CA LEU A 101 1.50 7.97 0.71
C LEU A 101 2.86 8.50 0.27
N GLU A 102 3.88 7.63 0.35
CA GLU A 102 5.17 7.83 -0.28
C GLU A 102 5.37 6.73 -1.32
N VAL A 103 5.98 7.07 -2.44
CA VAL A 103 6.26 6.12 -3.52
C VAL A 103 7.67 6.40 -4.06
N ARG A 104 8.40 5.34 -4.42
CA ARG A 104 9.72 5.51 -5.03
C ARG A 104 9.62 6.39 -6.27
N ALA A 105 10.52 7.37 -6.38
CA ALA A 105 10.53 8.29 -7.52
C ALA A 105 10.65 7.53 -8.85
N SER A 106 11.33 6.40 -8.86
CA SER A 106 11.49 5.57 -10.06
C SER A 106 10.24 4.77 -10.44
N ASN A 107 9.28 4.64 -9.53
CA ASN A 107 8.07 3.83 -9.76
C ASN A 107 7.00 4.65 -10.49
N GLN A 108 7.27 4.97 -11.76
CA GLN A 108 6.37 5.80 -12.58
C GLN A 108 4.99 5.19 -12.75
N ARG A 109 4.92 3.86 -12.87
CA ARG A 109 3.62 3.19 -13.03
C ARG A 109 2.71 3.41 -11.82
N ALA A 110 3.25 3.25 -10.61
CA ALA A 110 2.46 3.47 -9.40
C ALA A 110 2.04 4.94 -9.29
N ILE A 111 2.97 5.88 -9.58
CA ILE A 111 2.66 7.30 -9.55
C ILE A 111 1.50 7.62 -10.50
N GLU A 112 1.50 7.05 -11.71
CA GLU A 112 0.41 7.25 -12.67
C GLU A 112 -0.92 6.71 -12.16
N VAL A 113 -0.90 5.55 -11.50
CA VAL A 113 -2.12 4.96 -10.91
C VAL A 113 -2.66 5.87 -9.80
N TYR A 114 -1.80 6.39 -8.96
CA TYR A 114 -2.20 7.31 -7.90
C TYR A 114 -2.75 8.61 -8.47
N GLN A 115 -2.07 9.19 -9.47
CA GLN A 115 -2.55 10.41 -10.14
C GLN A 115 -3.91 10.20 -10.80
N ALA A 116 -4.11 9.07 -11.45
CA ALA A 116 -5.38 8.75 -12.09
C ALA A 116 -6.52 8.65 -11.07
N HIS A 117 -6.23 8.24 -9.83
CA HIS A 117 -7.22 8.18 -8.75
C HIS A 117 -7.51 9.55 -8.14
N GLY A 118 -6.63 10.52 -8.37
CA GLY A 118 -6.82 11.89 -7.88
C GLY A 118 -5.73 12.38 -6.92
N PHE A 119 -4.70 11.58 -6.66
CA PHE A 119 -3.58 12.02 -5.83
C PHE A 119 -2.77 13.09 -6.55
N THR A 120 -2.26 14.04 -5.77
CA THR A 120 -1.33 15.06 -6.25
C THR A 120 -0.01 14.97 -5.51
N GLN A 121 1.07 15.38 -6.16
CA GLN A 121 2.37 15.42 -5.52
C GLN A 121 2.44 16.58 -4.55
N GLU A 122 2.86 16.30 -3.32
CA GLU A 122 3.01 17.31 -2.27
C GLU A 122 4.47 17.68 -2.03
N GLY A 123 5.39 16.76 -2.31
CA GLY A 123 6.81 17.02 -2.07
C GLY A 123 7.67 15.80 -2.35
N LEU A 124 8.94 15.93 -1.94
CA LEU A 124 9.93 14.86 -2.05
C LEU A 124 10.58 14.65 -0.69
N ARG A 125 10.84 13.38 -0.35
CA ARG A 125 11.74 13.02 0.74
C ARG A 125 13.03 12.53 0.09
N LYS A 126 14.09 13.29 0.23
CA LYS A 126 15.36 12.94 -0.40
C LYS A 126 15.99 11.74 0.28
N ASP A 127 16.58 10.87 -0.53
CA ASP A 127 17.33 9.69 -0.07
C ASP A 127 16.56 8.85 0.94
N TYR A 128 15.27 8.65 0.67
CA TYR A 128 14.35 7.98 1.59
C TYR A 128 14.41 6.46 1.47
N TYR A 129 14.46 5.93 0.26
CA TYR A 129 14.42 4.50 0.01
C TYR A 129 15.80 3.94 -0.28
N PRO A 130 16.14 2.76 0.25
CA PRO A 130 17.40 2.11 -0.08
C PRO A 130 17.41 1.59 -1.52
N LEU A 131 18.57 1.67 -2.14
CA LEU A 131 18.88 1.05 -3.41
C LEU A 131 20.06 0.10 -3.19
N GLN A 132 20.57 -0.49 -4.27
CA GLN A 132 21.73 -1.37 -4.19
C GLN A 132 23.00 -0.57 -3.91
N LEU A 133 24.01 -1.23 -3.34
CA LEU A 133 25.35 -0.69 -3.13
C LEU A 133 25.36 0.60 -2.29
N GLY A 134 24.50 0.68 -1.28
CA GLY A 134 24.47 1.82 -0.38
C GLY A 134 23.88 3.08 -0.96
N GLN A 135 23.41 3.05 -2.20
CA GLN A 135 22.72 4.18 -2.83
C GLN A 135 21.29 4.27 -2.31
N ARG A 136 20.68 5.44 -2.47
CA ARG A 136 19.31 5.68 -2.06
C ARG A 136 18.59 6.48 -3.12
N GLU A 137 17.26 6.38 -3.15
CA GLU A 137 16.44 7.20 -4.05
C GLU A 137 15.39 7.96 -3.29
N ASP A 138 14.88 9.02 -3.92
CA ASP A 138 13.87 9.88 -3.31
C ASP A 138 12.52 9.19 -3.27
N ALA A 139 11.70 9.60 -2.30
CA ALA A 139 10.27 9.29 -2.27
C ALA A 139 9.49 10.49 -2.77
N VAL A 140 8.52 10.24 -3.63
CA VAL A 140 7.50 11.22 -3.99
C VAL A 140 6.40 11.12 -2.93
N VAL A 141 6.07 12.24 -2.29
CA VAL A 141 4.99 12.30 -1.30
C VAL A 141 3.74 12.75 -2.04
N MET A 142 2.66 12.00 -1.89
CA MET A 142 1.40 12.29 -2.58
C MET A 142 0.24 12.30 -1.58
N SER A 143 -0.77 13.09 -1.89
CA SER A 143 -1.99 13.14 -1.08
C SER A 143 -3.25 13.24 -1.93
N LEU A 144 -4.34 12.78 -1.35
CA LEU A 144 -5.68 12.92 -1.89
C LEU A 144 -6.56 13.51 -0.80
N GLN A 145 -7.30 14.57 -1.12
CA GLN A 145 -8.19 15.25 -0.18
C GLN A 145 -9.60 15.30 -0.74
N TRP A 146 -10.58 15.29 0.17
CA TRP A 146 -11.99 15.43 -0.19
C TRP A 146 -12.81 16.14 0.90
#